data_3558f523d6f6e8ca9d6df343e4a0836f
#
_entry.id   3558f523d6f6e8ca9d6df343e4a0836f
#
_cell.length_a   1.000
_cell.length_b   1.000
_cell.length_c   1.000
_cell.angle_alpha   90.00
_cell.angle_beta   90.00
_cell.angle_gamma   90.00
#
_symmetry.space_group_name_H-M   'P 1'
#
loop_
_entity.id
_entity.type
_entity.pdbx_description
1 polymer ?
#
loop_
_entity_poly.entity_id
_entity_poly.type
_entity_poly.pdbx_seq_one_letter_code
_entity_poly.pdbx_strand_id
1 'polypeptide(L)'
;MLTAKSRASNFITKVVRQKNTLLLISQAANVRLIPVSDCVVRIICVKEEDGEIEEWLEQKDGSVQWNFTVDENIVCMQLTGLLIKIDRASSSISYYKPDGTLLLKERKKDSRTMEAFQSYRVEQAGQTTHIQTADGVKTFVKDAVRVPDKQLYHTRMHFEWQQGEALYGLGQHEEGVLNLRGHQVYLHQANRKIAIPLLVSSLGYGILINTSSTMIFSDTEYGSYLYTEAVPQLDFYFINGEGMDGVVREYRRLTGKASMLPRWAFGYLQSQERYESQKEICQVAKEYRRRGIGLDGIVLDLSLIHI
;
A
#
# COMPACT_ATOMS: atom_id res chain seq x y z
N MET A 1 19.42 33.81 -6.67
CA MET A 1 18.66 33.27 -7.81
C MET A 1 18.47 31.78 -7.57
N LEU A 2 17.26 31.34 -7.26
CA LEU A 2 16.92 29.92 -7.21
C LEU A 2 16.82 29.45 -8.67
N THR A 3 17.83 28.78 -9.16
CA THR A 3 17.78 28.10 -10.46
C THR A 3 16.75 26.99 -10.33
N ALA A 4 15.61 27.13 -11.02
CA ALA A 4 14.65 26.05 -11.17
C ALA A 4 15.40 24.84 -11.77
N LYS A 5 15.58 23.77 -11.00
CA LYS A 5 16.08 22.51 -11.54
C LYS A 5 15.14 22.11 -12.68
N SER A 6 15.67 21.98 -13.90
CA SER A 6 14.96 21.44 -15.04
C SER A 6 14.36 20.10 -14.64
N ARG A 7 13.01 20.01 -14.57
CA ARG A 7 12.35 18.73 -14.29
C ARG A 7 12.56 17.82 -15.49
N ALA A 8 12.96 16.58 -15.24
CA ALA A 8 13.06 15.56 -16.28
C ALA A 8 11.71 15.37 -16.97
N SER A 9 11.75 15.15 -18.29
CA SER A 9 10.55 15.01 -19.10
C SER A 9 9.82 13.68 -18.84
N ASN A 10 8.51 13.75 -18.69
CA ASN A 10 7.64 12.56 -18.61
C ASN A 10 7.30 12.00 -20.02
N PHE A 11 7.75 12.63 -21.09
CA PHE A 11 7.46 12.19 -22.45
C PHE A 11 8.02 10.78 -22.70
N ILE A 12 7.14 9.87 -23.13
CA ILE A 12 7.49 8.48 -23.44
C ILE A 12 8.19 8.44 -24.78
N THR A 13 9.50 8.22 -24.75
CA THR A 13 10.36 8.17 -25.93
C THR A 13 10.36 6.81 -26.62
N LYS A 14 10.18 5.73 -25.85
CA LYS A 14 10.22 4.36 -26.36
C LYS A 14 9.21 3.47 -25.63
N VAL A 15 8.59 2.56 -26.39
CA VAL A 15 7.66 1.53 -25.90
C VAL A 15 8.18 0.18 -26.33
N VAL A 16 8.36 -0.75 -25.37
CA VAL A 16 8.97 -2.06 -25.63
C VAL A 16 8.15 -3.16 -24.94
N ARG A 17 7.84 -4.23 -25.68
CA ARG A 17 7.31 -5.45 -25.09
C ARG A 17 8.45 -6.36 -24.67
N GLN A 18 8.52 -6.72 -23.39
CA GLN A 18 9.49 -7.65 -22.81
C GLN A 18 8.75 -8.80 -22.13
N LYS A 19 8.71 -9.98 -22.76
CA LYS A 19 7.93 -11.13 -22.26
C LYS A 19 6.49 -10.74 -21.93
N ASN A 20 6.12 -10.76 -20.64
CA ASN A 20 4.79 -10.38 -20.13
C ASN A 20 4.73 -8.93 -19.61
N THR A 21 5.61 -8.04 -20.06
CA THR A 21 5.70 -6.66 -19.57
C THR A 21 5.66 -5.69 -20.73
N LEU A 22 4.89 -4.61 -20.60
CA LEU A 22 4.99 -3.42 -21.46
C LEU A 22 5.85 -2.38 -20.73
N LEU A 23 7.02 -2.08 -21.28
CA LEU A 23 7.97 -1.09 -20.75
C LEU A 23 7.83 0.22 -21.51
N LEU A 24 7.60 1.31 -20.78
CA LEU A 24 7.54 2.68 -21.26
C LEU A 24 8.75 3.43 -20.74
N ILE A 25 9.57 3.99 -21.62
CA ILE A 25 10.83 4.67 -21.28
C ILE A 25 10.63 6.18 -21.38
N SER A 26 10.95 6.90 -20.32
CA SER A 26 11.01 8.35 -20.27
C SER A 26 12.22 8.84 -19.47
N GLN A 27 12.54 10.14 -19.53
CA GLN A 27 13.63 10.71 -18.75
C GLN A 27 13.32 10.78 -17.24
N ALA A 28 12.03 10.93 -16.88
CA ALA A 28 11.64 11.09 -15.47
C ALA A 28 11.64 9.77 -14.72
N ALA A 29 11.05 8.73 -15.29
CA ALA A 29 11.02 7.38 -14.75
C ALA A 29 10.56 6.40 -15.83
N ASN A 30 11.03 5.18 -15.79
CA ASN A 30 10.51 4.08 -16.59
C ASN A 30 9.26 3.51 -15.93
N VAL A 31 8.26 3.15 -16.74
CA VAL A 31 7.02 2.55 -16.27
C VAL A 31 6.86 1.16 -16.86
N ARG A 32 6.72 0.17 -15.99
CA ARG A 32 6.46 -1.22 -16.36
C ARG A 32 4.99 -1.52 -16.06
N LEU A 33 4.25 -2.00 -17.06
CA LEU A 33 2.89 -2.53 -16.91
C LEU A 33 2.95 -4.04 -17.08
N ILE A 34 2.56 -4.77 -16.05
CA ILE A 34 2.62 -6.23 -15.98
C ILE A 34 1.20 -6.76 -15.80
N PRO A 35 0.61 -7.40 -16.81
CA PRO A 35 -0.67 -8.09 -16.67
C PRO A 35 -0.56 -9.23 -15.64
N VAL A 36 -1.42 -9.21 -14.64
CA VAL A 36 -1.46 -10.23 -13.57
C VAL A 36 -2.64 -11.18 -13.75
N SER A 37 -3.78 -10.63 -14.21
CA SER A 37 -4.96 -11.40 -14.62
C SER A 37 -5.70 -10.63 -15.72
N ASP A 38 -6.82 -11.15 -16.19
CA ASP A 38 -7.65 -10.49 -17.21
C ASP A 38 -8.13 -9.08 -16.80
N CYS A 39 -8.19 -8.80 -15.49
CA CYS A 39 -8.72 -7.57 -14.93
C CYS A 39 -7.77 -6.88 -13.93
N VAL A 40 -6.54 -7.37 -13.79
CA VAL A 40 -5.52 -6.83 -12.87
C VAL A 40 -4.23 -6.55 -13.61
N VAL A 41 -3.70 -5.35 -13.44
CA VAL A 41 -2.38 -4.94 -13.93
C VAL A 41 -1.54 -4.42 -12.77
N ARG A 42 -0.26 -4.81 -12.71
CA ARG A 42 0.75 -4.21 -11.82
C ARG A 42 1.49 -3.12 -12.56
N ILE A 43 1.65 -1.99 -11.94
CA ILE A 43 2.37 -0.84 -12.47
C ILE A 43 3.56 -0.54 -11.57
N ILE A 44 4.76 -0.51 -12.14
CA ILE A 44 5.99 -0.22 -11.42
C ILE A 44 6.67 0.97 -12.09
N CYS A 45 6.95 2.03 -11.31
CA CYS A 45 7.71 3.18 -11.78
C CYS A 45 9.08 3.17 -11.11
N VAL A 46 10.13 3.15 -11.92
CA VAL A 46 11.53 3.11 -11.49
C VAL A 46 12.33 4.22 -12.18
N LYS A 47 13.30 4.80 -11.47
CA LYS A 47 14.24 5.75 -12.06
C LYS A 47 15.47 5.08 -12.67
N GLU A 48 15.87 3.94 -12.13
CA GLU A 48 17.01 3.14 -12.58
C GLU A 48 16.52 1.85 -13.24
N GLU A 49 17.20 1.37 -14.27
CA GLU A 49 16.75 0.19 -15.04
C GLU A 49 16.86 -1.12 -14.26
N ASP A 50 17.80 -1.21 -13.32
CA ASP A 50 18.16 -2.45 -12.62
C ASP A 50 17.65 -2.55 -11.17
N GLY A 51 16.64 -1.75 -10.78
CA GLY A 51 16.05 -1.86 -9.46
C GLY A 51 15.47 -3.26 -9.22
N GLU A 52 15.90 -3.93 -8.16
CA GLU A 52 15.28 -5.18 -7.71
C GLU A 52 13.80 -4.94 -7.44
N ILE A 53 12.95 -5.77 -8.04
CA ILE A 53 11.50 -5.73 -7.80
C ILE A 53 11.26 -6.55 -6.53
N GLU A 54 10.89 -5.88 -5.44
CA GLU A 54 10.47 -6.57 -4.23
C GLU A 54 9.14 -7.30 -4.48
N GLU A 55 9.15 -8.63 -4.38
CA GLU A 55 7.98 -9.46 -4.57
C GLU A 55 7.31 -9.75 -3.21
N TRP A 56 6.35 -8.93 -2.81
CA TRP A 56 5.56 -9.13 -1.59
C TRP A 56 4.37 -10.07 -1.77
N LEU A 57 3.94 -10.24 -3.02
CA LEU A 57 2.76 -11.04 -3.36
C LEU A 57 3.17 -12.18 -4.27
N GLU A 58 2.64 -13.36 -4.02
CA GLU A 58 2.85 -14.53 -4.88
C GLU A 58 2.27 -14.27 -6.27
N GLN A 59 3.14 -14.11 -7.26
CA GLN A 59 2.71 -14.11 -8.65
C GLN A 59 2.39 -15.54 -9.08
N LYS A 60 1.14 -15.80 -9.39
CA LYS A 60 0.77 -17.08 -10.03
C LYS A 60 1.13 -16.99 -11.51
N ASP A 61 2.00 -17.86 -11.96
CA ASP A 61 2.31 -18.02 -13.38
C ASP A 61 1.04 -18.39 -14.15
N GLY A 62 0.42 -17.41 -14.76
CA GLY A 62 -0.68 -17.55 -15.69
C GLY A 62 -0.38 -16.75 -16.96
N SER A 63 -0.51 -17.37 -18.13
CA SER A 63 -0.40 -16.65 -19.40
C SER A 63 -1.62 -15.76 -19.59
N VAL A 64 -1.52 -14.49 -19.19
CA VAL A 64 -2.57 -13.50 -19.45
C VAL A 64 -2.53 -13.10 -20.93
N GLN A 65 -3.68 -13.12 -21.59
CA GLN A 65 -3.80 -12.64 -22.97
C GLN A 65 -3.92 -11.12 -22.97
N TRP A 66 -2.99 -10.46 -23.65
CA TRP A 66 -3.00 -9.01 -23.79
C TRP A 66 -2.32 -8.57 -25.09
N ASN A 67 -2.72 -7.42 -25.56
CA ASN A 67 -2.09 -6.74 -26.69
C ASN A 67 -1.89 -5.25 -26.41
N PHE A 68 -1.18 -4.55 -27.29
CA PHE A 68 -1.03 -3.12 -27.21
C PHE A 68 -0.93 -2.48 -28.58
N THR A 69 -1.29 -1.22 -28.66
CA THR A 69 -1.09 -0.35 -29.83
C THR A 69 -0.41 0.94 -29.40
N VAL A 70 0.34 1.54 -30.31
CA VAL A 70 1.05 2.81 -30.07
C VAL A 70 0.72 3.73 -31.23
N ASP A 71 0.21 4.92 -30.93
CA ASP A 71 0.09 6.02 -31.88
C ASP A 71 0.97 7.22 -31.45
N GLU A 72 0.82 8.36 -32.11
CA GLU A 72 1.61 9.56 -31.81
C GLU A 72 1.41 10.08 -30.39
N ASN A 73 0.20 9.95 -29.82
CA ASN A 73 -0.22 10.58 -28.57
C ASN A 73 -0.48 9.59 -27.45
N ILE A 74 -0.88 8.35 -27.77
CA ILE A 74 -1.40 7.39 -26.81
C ILE A 74 -0.73 6.03 -26.99
N VAL A 75 -0.40 5.39 -25.89
CA VAL A 75 -0.15 3.95 -25.82
C VAL A 75 -1.41 3.30 -25.20
N CYS A 76 -1.95 2.32 -25.91
CA CYS A 76 -3.15 1.60 -25.46
C CYS A 76 -2.76 0.15 -25.17
N MET A 77 -3.07 -0.34 -23.95
CA MET A 77 -2.88 -1.73 -23.55
C MET A 77 -4.25 -2.34 -23.28
N GLN A 78 -4.54 -3.49 -23.88
CA GLN A 78 -5.82 -4.18 -23.80
C GLN A 78 -5.64 -5.55 -23.17
N LEU A 79 -6.36 -5.78 -22.07
CA LEU A 79 -6.63 -7.08 -21.46
C LEU A 79 -8.09 -7.47 -21.71
N THR A 80 -8.46 -8.69 -21.41
CA THR A 80 -9.86 -9.14 -21.57
C THR A 80 -10.84 -8.29 -20.75
N GLY A 81 -10.52 -8.00 -19.49
CA GLY A 81 -11.35 -7.25 -18.56
C GLY A 81 -10.91 -5.83 -18.29
N LEU A 82 -9.89 -5.29 -18.96
CA LEU A 82 -9.34 -3.96 -18.67
C LEU A 82 -8.72 -3.33 -19.92
N LEU A 83 -9.06 -2.05 -20.15
CA LEU A 83 -8.44 -1.21 -21.16
C LEU A 83 -7.65 -0.08 -20.47
N ILE A 84 -6.38 0.08 -20.83
CA ILE A 84 -5.47 1.07 -20.26
C ILE A 84 -4.99 1.99 -21.36
N LYS A 85 -5.12 3.29 -21.16
CA LYS A 85 -4.59 4.31 -22.08
C LYS A 85 -3.57 5.17 -21.36
N ILE A 86 -2.42 5.33 -21.99
CA ILE A 86 -1.30 6.11 -21.46
C ILE A 86 -1.02 7.28 -22.40
N ASP A 87 -1.12 8.49 -21.88
CA ASP A 87 -0.79 9.72 -22.60
C ASP A 87 0.74 9.82 -22.73
N ARG A 88 1.26 9.85 -23.95
CA ARG A 88 2.71 9.84 -24.21
C ARG A 88 3.41 11.11 -23.75
N ALA A 89 2.72 12.24 -23.77
CA ALA A 89 3.30 13.53 -23.40
C ALA A 89 3.51 13.66 -21.89
N SER A 90 2.56 13.16 -21.10
CA SER A 90 2.55 13.28 -19.62
C SER A 90 2.89 11.99 -18.89
N SER A 91 2.88 10.85 -19.57
CA SER A 91 2.95 9.50 -18.98
C SER A 91 1.78 9.18 -18.04
N SER A 92 0.70 10.00 -18.02
CA SER A 92 -0.48 9.73 -17.19
C SER A 92 -1.27 8.54 -17.70
N ILE A 93 -1.80 7.74 -16.77
CA ILE A 93 -2.54 6.52 -17.08
C ILE A 93 -4.04 6.77 -16.82
N SER A 94 -4.86 6.24 -17.72
CA SER A 94 -6.32 6.19 -17.58
C SER A 94 -6.80 4.75 -17.76
N TYR A 95 -7.71 4.33 -16.89
CA TYR A 95 -8.22 2.96 -16.82
C TYR A 95 -9.70 2.93 -17.22
N TYR A 96 -10.06 1.99 -18.06
CA TYR A 96 -11.40 1.85 -18.62
C TYR A 96 -11.88 0.41 -18.52
N LYS A 97 -13.18 0.22 -18.45
CA LYS A 97 -13.79 -1.08 -18.76
C LYS A 97 -13.59 -1.41 -20.24
N PRO A 98 -13.74 -2.69 -20.64
CA PRO A 98 -13.62 -3.08 -22.05
C PRO A 98 -14.60 -2.35 -22.99
N ASP A 99 -15.75 -1.92 -22.48
CA ASP A 99 -16.78 -1.17 -23.21
C ASP A 99 -16.42 0.32 -23.41
N GLY A 100 -15.28 0.77 -22.86
CA GLY A 100 -14.82 2.15 -22.95
C GLY A 100 -15.30 3.05 -21.80
N THR A 101 -16.03 2.52 -20.81
CA THR A 101 -16.43 3.28 -19.61
C THR A 101 -15.20 3.63 -18.78
N LEU A 102 -14.98 4.91 -18.50
CA LEU A 102 -13.88 5.38 -17.65
C LEU A 102 -14.08 4.89 -16.21
N LEU A 103 -13.03 4.29 -15.65
CA LEU A 103 -12.96 3.90 -14.23
C LEU A 103 -12.17 4.95 -13.43
N LEU A 104 -10.95 5.21 -13.82
CA LEU A 104 -10.04 6.13 -13.12
C LEU A 104 -9.12 6.80 -14.12
N LYS A 105 -8.72 8.02 -13.81
CA LYS A 105 -7.66 8.69 -14.56
C LYS A 105 -6.70 9.40 -13.62
N GLU A 106 -5.41 9.31 -13.93
CA GLU A 106 -4.37 10.11 -13.29
C GLU A 106 -4.41 11.55 -13.81
N ARG A 107 -4.03 12.49 -12.96
CA ARG A 107 -3.84 13.88 -13.36
C ARG A 107 -2.74 13.98 -14.41
N LYS A 108 -2.95 14.72 -15.50
CA LYS A 108 -1.94 14.86 -16.58
C LYS A 108 -0.66 15.53 -16.08
N LYS A 109 -0.78 16.60 -15.29
CA LYS A 109 0.37 17.31 -14.76
C LYS A 109 0.86 16.65 -13.47
N ASP A 110 2.12 16.24 -13.43
CA ASP A 110 2.72 15.58 -12.26
C ASP A 110 1.91 14.36 -11.79
N SER A 111 1.48 13.50 -12.74
CA SER A 111 0.68 12.30 -12.46
C SER A 111 1.31 11.44 -11.37
N ARG A 112 2.59 11.21 -11.49
CA ARG A 112 3.44 10.51 -10.52
C ARG A 112 4.72 11.29 -10.31
N THR A 113 5.13 11.43 -9.05
CA THR A 113 6.39 12.08 -8.68
C THR A 113 7.22 11.15 -7.81
N MET A 114 8.53 11.17 -8.00
CA MET A 114 9.51 10.41 -7.23
C MET A 114 10.64 11.35 -6.83
N GLU A 115 10.70 11.74 -5.54
CA GLU A 115 11.71 12.60 -4.97
C GLU A 115 12.73 11.75 -4.22
N ALA A 116 13.98 11.78 -4.69
CA ALA A 116 15.04 10.96 -4.13
C ALA A 116 15.56 11.51 -2.81
N PHE A 117 15.83 10.62 -1.85
CA PHE A 117 16.55 10.91 -0.62
C PHE A 117 17.47 9.76 -0.24
N GLN A 118 18.48 10.05 0.58
CA GLN A 118 19.42 9.07 1.10
C GLN A 118 18.93 8.52 2.43
N SER A 119 18.72 7.20 2.52
CA SER A 119 18.46 6.53 3.80
C SER A 119 19.77 6.25 4.54
N TYR A 120 19.69 6.09 5.87
CA TYR A 120 20.82 5.82 6.73
C TYR A 120 20.53 4.64 7.64
N ARG A 121 21.53 3.80 7.86
CA ARG A 121 21.48 2.73 8.86
C ARG A 121 22.44 3.04 10.01
N VAL A 122 22.17 2.48 11.17
CA VAL A 122 23.07 2.51 12.30
C VAL A 122 24.06 1.36 12.16
N GLU A 123 25.34 1.66 11.97
CA GLU A 123 26.38 0.64 11.79
C GLU A 123 27.06 0.26 13.10
N GLN A 124 27.23 1.22 13.99
CA GLN A 124 27.82 0.99 15.30
C GLN A 124 26.88 1.48 16.39
N ALA A 125 26.52 0.60 17.30
CA ALA A 125 25.82 0.97 18.51
C ALA A 125 26.76 1.82 19.37
N GLY A 126 26.36 3.05 19.68
CA GLY A 126 27.05 3.91 20.63
C GLY A 126 26.84 3.42 22.08
N GLN A 127 27.23 4.25 23.02
CA GLN A 127 27.02 3.94 24.45
C GLN A 127 25.53 3.84 24.76
N THR A 128 25.15 2.73 25.38
CA THR A 128 23.79 2.49 25.82
C THR A 128 23.55 3.22 27.14
N THR A 129 22.51 4.03 27.19
CA THR A 129 22.05 4.70 28.42
C THR A 129 20.63 4.23 28.74
N HIS A 130 20.40 3.85 29.98
CA HIS A 130 19.09 3.46 30.47
C HIS A 130 18.45 4.63 31.22
N ILE A 131 17.21 4.95 30.87
CA ILE A 131 16.42 5.99 31.52
C ILE A 131 15.15 5.37 32.07
N GLN A 132 14.92 5.56 33.36
CA GLN A 132 13.65 5.15 33.98
C GLN A 132 12.55 6.10 33.52
N THR A 133 11.47 5.55 32.98
CA THR A 133 10.25 6.28 32.59
C THR A 133 9.04 5.72 33.32
N ALA A 134 7.89 6.37 33.21
CA ALA A 134 6.63 5.86 33.77
C ALA A 134 6.25 4.46 33.18
N ASP A 135 6.64 4.20 31.94
CA ASP A 135 6.37 2.92 31.25
C ASP A 135 7.53 1.90 31.42
N GLY A 136 8.44 2.10 32.37
CA GLY A 136 9.59 1.24 32.63
C GLY A 136 10.92 1.81 32.13
N VAL A 137 11.95 0.94 32.05
CA VAL A 137 13.30 1.33 31.63
C VAL A 137 13.36 1.40 30.11
N LYS A 138 13.66 2.58 29.56
CA LYS A 138 13.94 2.76 28.12
C LYS A 138 15.43 2.85 27.89
N THR A 139 15.89 2.15 26.87
CA THR A 139 17.28 2.13 26.44
C THR A 139 17.48 3.12 25.30
N PHE A 140 18.41 4.04 25.48
CA PHE A 140 18.82 4.99 24.45
C PHE A 140 20.27 4.72 24.03
N VAL A 141 20.51 4.82 22.74
CA VAL A 141 21.86 4.71 22.19
C VAL A 141 22.38 6.11 21.92
N LYS A 142 23.44 6.51 22.59
CA LYS A 142 24.18 7.75 22.33
C LYS A 142 25.30 7.49 21.34
N ASP A 143 25.63 8.51 20.54
CA ASP A 143 26.78 8.50 19.62
C ASP A 143 26.75 7.34 18.60
N ALA A 144 25.53 6.96 18.17
CA ALA A 144 25.36 5.97 17.10
C ALA A 144 25.93 6.51 15.78
N VAL A 145 26.82 5.75 15.16
CA VAL A 145 27.37 6.08 13.83
C VAL A 145 26.35 5.73 12.77
N ARG A 146 25.86 6.73 12.06
CA ARG A 146 24.96 6.59 10.93
C ARG A 146 25.76 6.60 9.63
N VAL A 147 25.61 5.57 8.82
CA VAL A 147 26.22 5.51 7.49
C VAL A 147 25.13 5.50 6.40
N PRO A 148 25.43 6.08 5.22
CA PRO A 148 24.51 5.96 4.09
C PRO A 148 24.19 4.50 3.81
N ASP A 149 22.91 4.21 3.57
CA ASP A 149 22.43 2.84 3.27
C ASP A 149 22.09 2.75 1.78
N LYS A 150 20.90 3.22 1.40
CA LYS A 150 20.43 3.18 0.01
C LYS A 150 19.66 4.43 -0.35
N GLN A 151 19.59 4.71 -1.65
CA GLN A 151 18.72 5.75 -2.17
C GLN A 151 17.29 5.24 -2.20
N LEU A 152 16.38 6.02 -1.62
CA LEU A 152 14.95 5.77 -1.64
C LEU A 152 14.21 6.98 -2.22
N TYR A 153 12.89 6.84 -2.36
CA TYR A 153 12.04 7.88 -2.93
C TYR A 153 10.82 8.14 -2.06
N HIS A 154 10.52 9.44 -1.87
CA HIS A 154 9.16 9.88 -1.58
C HIS A 154 8.36 9.86 -2.87
N THR A 155 7.23 9.17 -2.88
CA THR A 155 6.42 9.12 -4.10
C THR A 155 5.03 9.70 -3.89
N ARG A 156 4.44 10.22 -4.96
CA ARG A 156 3.03 10.63 -5.00
C ARG A 156 2.41 10.19 -6.31
N MET A 157 1.17 9.71 -6.23
CA MET A 157 0.29 9.47 -7.37
C MET A 157 -0.91 10.39 -7.25
N HIS A 158 -1.20 11.18 -8.28
CA HIS A 158 -2.31 12.13 -8.31
C HIS A 158 -3.43 11.62 -9.20
N PHE A 159 -4.65 11.65 -8.67
CA PHE A 159 -5.84 11.16 -9.33
C PHE A 159 -6.87 12.25 -9.57
N GLU A 160 -7.71 12.04 -10.57
CA GLU A 160 -8.93 12.80 -10.83
C GLU A 160 -10.13 11.87 -10.62
N TRP A 161 -10.76 11.97 -9.44
CA TRP A 161 -11.92 11.16 -9.10
C TRP A 161 -13.16 11.63 -9.87
N GLN A 162 -14.05 10.71 -10.20
CA GLN A 162 -15.28 11.05 -10.88
C GLN A 162 -16.30 11.71 -9.92
N GLN A 163 -17.21 12.48 -10.49
CA GLN A 163 -18.28 13.10 -9.71
C GLN A 163 -19.22 12.00 -9.15
N GLY A 164 -19.59 12.11 -7.88
CA GLY A 164 -20.45 11.14 -7.20
C GLY A 164 -19.76 9.82 -6.82
N GLU A 165 -18.49 9.66 -7.15
CA GLU A 165 -17.69 8.51 -6.73
C GLU A 165 -17.43 8.55 -5.23
N ALA A 166 -17.62 7.43 -4.55
CA ALA A 166 -17.24 7.21 -3.16
C ALA A 166 -16.01 6.29 -3.07
N LEU A 167 -15.15 6.54 -2.11
CA LEU A 167 -13.91 5.81 -1.88
C LEU A 167 -13.92 5.16 -0.50
N TYR A 168 -13.48 3.90 -0.42
CA TYR A 168 -13.51 3.07 0.78
C TYR A 168 -12.19 2.33 0.96
N GLY A 169 -12.04 1.62 2.07
CA GLY A 169 -10.89 0.75 2.33
C GLY A 169 -9.83 1.39 3.20
N LEU A 170 -8.55 1.18 2.87
CA LEU A 170 -7.34 1.61 3.59
C LEU A 170 -7.20 1.01 4.99
N GLY A 171 -8.02 0.03 5.36
CA GLY A 171 -7.96 -0.67 6.64
C GLY A 171 -8.99 -0.19 7.65
N GLN A 172 -8.66 -0.34 8.92
CA GLN A 172 -9.51 0.07 10.05
C GLN A 172 -8.86 1.24 10.78
N HIS A 173 -9.62 2.33 10.92
CA HIS A 173 -9.19 3.57 11.54
C HIS A 173 -10.23 4.02 12.58
N GLU A 174 -9.84 4.91 13.51
CA GLU A 174 -10.71 5.38 14.61
C GLU A 174 -11.53 6.61 14.24
N GLU A 175 -11.26 7.24 13.12
CA GLU A 175 -11.83 8.51 12.69
C GLU A 175 -13.34 8.42 12.38
N GLY A 176 -13.91 7.22 12.30
CA GLY A 176 -15.33 7.00 12.06
C GLY A 176 -15.81 7.41 10.66
N VAL A 177 -14.90 7.51 9.70
CA VAL A 177 -15.17 7.90 8.33
C VAL A 177 -15.28 6.65 7.45
N LEU A 178 -16.41 6.49 6.77
CA LEU A 178 -16.60 5.39 5.83
C LEU A 178 -16.23 5.80 4.40
N ASN A 179 -16.81 6.90 3.89
CA ASN A 179 -16.45 7.44 2.58
C ASN A 179 -15.26 8.38 2.73
N LEU A 180 -14.15 8.03 2.11
CA LEU A 180 -12.88 8.75 2.23
C LEU A 180 -12.79 10.02 1.36
N ARG A 181 -13.82 10.33 0.55
CA ARG A 181 -13.86 11.57 -0.24
C ARG A 181 -13.90 12.79 0.67
N GLY A 182 -13.02 13.75 0.40
CA GLY A 182 -12.87 14.95 1.22
C GLY A 182 -12.04 14.74 2.50
N HIS A 183 -11.42 13.59 2.69
CA HIS A 183 -10.67 13.24 3.90
C HIS A 183 -9.21 12.91 3.63
N GLN A 184 -8.42 12.91 4.70
CA GLN A 184 -7.05 12.45 4.71
C GLN A 184 -6.93 11.26 5.68
N VAL A 185 -6.20 10.21 5.26
CA VAL A 185 -5.93 9.02 6.07
C VAL A 185 -4.43 8.78 6.11
N TYR A 186 -3.90 8.68 7.32
CA TYR A 186 -2.51 8.34 7.57
C TYR A 186 -2.39 6.84 7.84
N LEU A 187 -1.74 6.11 6.93
CA LEU A 187 -1.62 4.67 6.99
C LEU A 187 -0.28 4.30 7.62
N HIS A 188 -0.32 4.09 8.92
CA HIS A 188 0.78 3.47 9.63
C HIS A 188 0.19 2.56 10.70
N GLN A 189 0.83 1.42 10.94
CA GLN A 189 0.37 0.48 11.94
C GLN A 189 0.61 1.04 13.33
N ALA A 190 -0.47 1.23 14.08
CA ALA A 190 -0.44 1.77 15.44
C ALA A 190 -1.47 1.05 16.32
N ASN A 191 -1.49 1.37 17.61
CA ASN A 191 -2.52 0.89 18.51
C ASN A 191 -3.90 1.30 17.99
N ARG A 192 -4.84 0.34 17.92
CA ARG A 192 -6.23 0.50 17.46
C ARG A 192 -6.39 0.87 15.98
N LYS A 193 -5.31 0.79 15.19
CA LYS A 193 -5.32 1.03 13.73
C LYS A 193 -4.77 -0.17 12.98
N ILE A 194 -5.41 -0.53 11.89
CA ILE A 194 -4.94 -1.55 10.94
C ILE A 194 -4.83 -0.89 9.59
N ALA A 195 -3.60 -0.68 9.11
CA ALA A 195 -3.35 -0.12 7.80
C ALA A 195 -3.35 -1.22 6.74
N ILE A 196 -4.23 -1.10 5.74
CA ILE A 196 -4.27 -1.97 4.56
C ILE A 196 -4.22 -1.08 3.33
N PRO A 197 -3.18 -1.17 2.48
CA PRO A 197 -2.95 -0.23 1.38
C PRO A 197 -3.85 -0.53 0.16
N LEU A 198 -5.10 -0.87 0.37
CA LEU A 198 -6.12 -1.11 -0.65
C LEU A 198 -7.21 -0.05 -0.59
N LEU A 199 -7.27 0.80 -1.61
CA LEU A 199 -8.36 1.75 -1.85
C LEU A 199 -9.37 1.11 -2.78
N VAL A 200 -10.67 1.22 -2.46
CA VAL A 200 -11.77 0.64 -3.24
C VAL A 200 -12.75 1.74 -3.64
N SER A 201 -13.10 1.79 -4.91
CA SER A 201 -14.07 2.73 -5.45
C SER A 201 -15.47 2.13 -5.60
N SER A 202 -16.50 2.96 -5.37
CA SER A 202 -17.90 2.62 -5.69
C SER A 202 -18.11 2.32 -7.19
N LEU A 203 -17.19 2.72 -8.06
CA LEU A 203 -17.23 2.40 -9.50
C LEU A 203 -16.76 0.97 -9.81
N GLY A 204 -16.37 0.20 -8.78
CA GLY A 204 -16.00 -1.21 -8.92
C GLY A 204 -14.55 -1.45 -9.32
N TYR A 205 -13.64 -0.53 -9.00
CA TYR A 205 -12.20 -0.74 -9.13
C TYR A 205 -11.48 -0.58 -7.79
N GLY A 206 -10.25 -1.06 -7.73
CA GLY A 206 -9.37 -0.89 -6.57
C GLY A 206 -7.94 -0.54 -6.97
N ILE A 207 -7.24 0.12 -6.05
CA ILE A 207 -5.81 0.40 -6.12
C ILE A 207 -5.15 -0.22 -4.89
N LEU A 208 -4.26 -1.18 -5.11
CA LEU A 208 -3.45 -1.78 -4.05
C LEU A 208 -2.02 -1.29 -4.19
N ILE A 209 -1.52 -0.55 -3.21
CA ILE A 209 -0.12 -0.12 -3.19
C ILE A 209 0.73 -1.21 -2.58
N ASN A 210 1.73 -1.66 -3.33
CA ASN A 210 2.64 -2.74 -2.93
C ASN A 210 3.82 -2.19 -2.14
N THR A 211 3.59 -1.84 -0.88
CA THR A 211 4.60 -1.28 0.00
C THR A 211 4.34 -1.60 1.47
N SER A 212 5.42 -1.69 2.25
CA SER A 212 5.41 -1.70 3.71
C SER A 212 5.73 -0.33 4.33
N SER A 213 5.98 0.69 3.50
CA SER A 213 6.27 2.05 3.95
C SER A 213 5.03 2.76 4.46
N THR A 214 5.22 3.74 5.31
CA THR A 214 4.18 4.70 5.70
C THR A 214 3.55 5.34 4.46
N MET A 215 2.23 5.45 4.47
CA MET A 215 1.46 6.06 3.38
C MET A 215 0.52 7.14 3.88
N ILE A 216 0.17 8.05 2.99
CA ILE A 216 -0.90 9.02 3.20
C ILE A 216 -1.83 8.97 1.98
N PHE A 217 -3.10 8.73 2.23
CA PHE A 217 -4.17 9.06 1.29
C PHE A 217 -4.66 10.47 1.60
N SER A 218 -4.80 11.30 0.59
CA SER A 218 -5.37 12.65 0.71
C SER A 218 -6.37 12.89 -0.41
N ASP A 219 -7.56 13.33 -0.06
CA ASP A 219 -8.56 13.87 -0.98
C ASP A 219 -9.13 15.14 -0.35
N THR A 220 -8.47 16.25 -0.54
CA THR A 220 -8.82 17.55 0.05
C THR A 220 -8.85 18.63 -1.04
N GLU A 221 -9.23 19.83 -0.68
CA GLU A 221 -9.18 21.01 -1.57
C GLU A 221 -7.77 21.28 -2.14
N TYR A 222 -6.70 20.79 -1.47
CA TYR A 222 -5.31 20.93 -1.91
C TYR A 222 -4.87 19.85 -2.89
N GLY A 223 -5.71 18.87 -3.17
CA GLY A 223 -5.47 17.81 -4.16
C GLY A 223 -5.76 16.41 -3.66
N SER A 224 -5.85 15.50 -4.63
CA SER A 224 -6.11 14.07 -4.40
C SER A 224 -4.88 13.26 -4.79
N TYR A 225 -4.30 12.55 -3.81
CA TYR A 225 -3.10 11.75 -4.04
C TYR A 225 -2.95 10.60 -3.04
N LEU A 226 -2.16 9.61 -3.44
CA LEU A 226 -1.54 8.62 -2.57
C LEU A 226 -0.05 8.93 -2.47
N TYR A 227 0.47 9.05 -1.26
CA TYR A 227 1.87 9.30 -0.94
C TYR A 227 2.48 8.10 -0.24
N THR A 228 3.73 7.76 -0.58
CA THR A 228 4.56 6.80 0.16
C THR A 228 5.85 7.47 0.63
N GLU A 229 6.27 7.17 1.86
CA GLU A 229 7.35 7.92 2.49
C GLU A 229 8.74 7.44 2.08
N ALA A 230 8.96 6.13 2.02
CA ALA A 230 10.29 5.58 1.81
C ALA A 230 10.23 4.27 1.02
N VAL A 231 10.34 4.36 -0.29
CA VAL A 231 10.25 3.21 -1.19
C VAL A 231 11.38 3.22 -2.22
N PRO A 232 11.89 2.05 -2.65
CA PRO A 232 12.88 1.97 -3.72
C PRO A 232 12.26 2.30 -5.09
N GLN A 233 10.96 2.08 -5.24
CA GLN A 233 10.18 2.28 -6.46
C GLN A 233 8.72 2.53 -6.10
N LEU A 234 7.96 3.12 -7.02
CA LEU A 234 6.51 3.17 -6.89
C LEU A 234 5.92 1.91 -7.52
N ASP A 235 5.21 1.10 -6.75
CA ASP A 235 4.67 -0.19 -7.15
C ASP A 235 3.22 -0.32 -6.68
N PHE A 236 2.30 -0.58 -7.61
CA PHE A 236 0.89 -0.72 -7.29
C PHE A 236 0.15 -1.60 -8.29
N TYR A 237 -0.98 -2.12 -7.87
CA TYR A 237 -1.91 -2.88 -8.70
C TYR A 237 -3.18 -2.07 -8.93
N PHE A 238 -3.62 -2.01 -10.18
CA PHE A 238 -4.96 -1.57 -10.54
C PHE A 238 -5.83 -2.79 -10.80
N ILE A 239 -7.00 -2.83 -10.16
CA ILE A 239 -7.94 -3.95 -10.15
C ILE A 239 -9.28 -3.46 -10.71
N ASN A 240 -9.77 -4.04 -11.82
CA ASN A 240 -11.15 -3.88 -12.24
C ASN A 240 -11.97 -5.06 -11.69
N GLY A 241 -12.80 -4.81 -10.67
CA GLY A 241 -13.58 -5.84 -10.01
C GLY A 241 -15.01 -6.00 -10.55
N GLU A 242 -15.44 -5.12 -11.47
CA GLU A 242 -16.85 -5.00 -11.91
C GLU A 242 -17.83 -4.73 -10.76
N GLY A 243 -17.33 -4.36 -9.59
CA GLY A 243 -18.01 -4.08 -8.35
C GLY A 243 -17.07 -4.22 -7.16
N MET A 244 -17.42 -3.68 -6.00
CA MET A 244 -16.58 -3.72 -4.81
C MET A 244 -16.26 -5.15 -4.35
N ASP A 245 -17.22 -6.06 -4.40
CA ASP A 245 -17.02 -7.48 -4.06
C ASP A 245 -16.02 -8.16 -5.01
N GLY A 246 -16.06 -7.80 -6.29
CA GLY A 246 -15.07 -8.25 -7.27
C GLY A 246 -13.67 -7.74 -6.99
N VAL A 247 -13.53 -6.48 -6.53
CA VAL A 247 -12.23 -5.94 -6.10
C VAL A 247 -11.68 -6.76 -4.94
N VAL A 248 -12.49 -7.05 -3.91
CA VAL A 248 -12.09 -7.88 -2.77
C VAL A 248 -11.71 -9.29 -3.21
N ARG A 249 -12.46 -9.87 -4.15
CA ARG A 249 -12.15 -11.20 -4.72
C ARG A 249 -10.78 -11.22 -5.41
N GLU A 250 -10.49 -10.23 -6.26
CA GLU A 250 -9.19 -10.14 -6.95
C GLU A 250 -8.06 -9.83 -5.95
N TYR A 251 -8.28 -8.96 -4.97
CA TYR A 251 -7.36 -8.74 -3.87
C TYR A 251 -7.01 -10.03 -3.13
N ARG A 252 -8.02 -10.88 -2.84
CA ARG A 252 -7.80 -12.20 -2.20
C ARG A 252 -7.11 -13.21 -3.11
N ARG A 253 -7.17 -13.05 -4.43
CA ARG A 253 -6.35 -13.84 -5.37
C ARG A 253 -4.88 -13.43 -5.32
N LEU A 254 -4.60 -12.13 -5.15
CA LEU A 254 -3.24 -11.60 -5.01
C LEU A 254 -2.62 -11.96 -3.66
N THR A 255 -3.36 -11.82 -2.56
CA THR A 255 -2.84 -11.96 -1.19
C THR A 255 -3.06 -13.33 -0.55
N GLY A 256 -3.71 -14.25 -1.26
CA GLY A 256 -4.09 -15.55 -0.73
C GLY A 256 -5.43 -15.53 0.03
N LYS A 257 -5.99 -16.71 0.30
CA LYS A 257 -7.27 -16.87 1.00
C LYS A 257 -7.11 -16.58 2.49
N ALA A 258 -8.13 -15.96 3.10
CA ALA A 258 -8.20 -15.86 4.56
C ALA A 258 -8.32 -17.26 5.17
N SER A 259 -7.58 -17.51 6.23
CA SER A 259 -7.72 -18.75 6.99
C SER A 259 -9.05 -18.78 7.74
N MET A 260 -9.70 -19.93 7.76
CA MET A 260 -10.85 -20.14 8.62
C MET A 260 -10.36 -20.25 10.06
N LEU A 261 -10.75 -19.31 10.90
CA LEU A 261 -10.40 -19.35 12.32
C LEU A 261 -11.21 -20.41 13.06
N PRO A 262 -10.65 -21.04 14.11
CA PRO A 262 -11.38 -21.95 14.96
C PRO A 262 -12.49 -21.23 15.72
N ARG A 263 -13.55 -21.96 16.11
CA ARG A 263 -14.75 -21.37 16.74
C ARG A 263 -14.44 -20.53 17.99
N TRP A 264 -13.47 -20.93 18.80
CA TRP A 264 -13.08 -20.22 20.02
C TRP A 264 -12.52 -18.81 19.75
N ALA A 265 -11.95 -18.56 18.58
CA ALA A 265 -11.44 -17.24 18.20
C ALA A 265 -12.54 -16.18 18.03
N PHE A 266 -13.79 -16.61 17.90
CA PHE A 266 -14.98 -15.74 17.85
C PHE A 266 -15.73 -15.65 19.19
N GLY A 267 -15.19 -16.28 20.24
CA GLY A 267 -15.74 -16.26 21.56
C GLY A 267 -15.18 -15.10 22.41
N TYR A 268 -15.39 -15.20 23.73
CA TYR A 268 -14.93 -14.17 24.64
C TYR A 268 -13.46 -14.39 25.04
N LEU A 269 -12.63 -13.40 24.75
CA LEU A 269 -11.21 -13.35 25.12
C LEU A 269 -11.06 -12.30 26.23
N GLN A 270 -10.74 -12.73 27.46
CA GLN A 270 -10.47 -11.84 28.58
C GLN A 270 -9.05 -11.28 28.47
N SER A 271 -8.91 -9.96 28.46
CA SER A 271 -7.63 -9.27 28.51
C SER A 271 -7.57 -8.34 29.71
N GLN A 272 -6.39 -8.22 30.28
CA GLN A 272 -6.08 -7.25 31.33
C GLN A 272 -4.62 -6.82 31.15
N GLU A 273 -4.36 -5.52 31.33
CA GLU A 273 -2.99 -5.04 31.40
C GLU A 273 -2.33 -5.69 32.61
N ARG A 274 -1.59 -6.69 32.31
CA ARG A 274 -0.85 -7.71 33.03
C ARG A 274 -1.56 -8.45 34.17
N TYR A 275 -1.36 -9.75 34.12
CA TYR A 275 -1.53 -10.67 35.22
C TYR A 275 -0.16 -10.89 35.87
N GLU A 276 -0.09 -10.79 37.20
CA GLU A 276 1.19 -10.87 37.92
C GLU A 276 1.65 -12.30 38.18
N SER A 277 0.74 -13.28 38.06
CA SER A 277 1.08 -14.68 38.32
C SER A 277 0.18 -15.67 37.58
N GLN A 278 0.70 -16.87 37.35
CA GLN A 278 -0.09 -18.01 36.86
C GLN A 278 -1.30 -18.30 37.79
N LYS A 279 -1.13 -18.14 39.12
CA LYS A 279 -2.21 -18.35 40.09
C LYS A 279 -3.39 -17.41 39.83
N GLU A 280 -3.11 -16.15 39.55
CA GLU A 280 -4.12 -15.14 39.25
C GLU A 280 -4.89 -15.49 37.97
N ILE A 281 -4.18 -15.83 36.85
CA ILE A 281 -4.82 -16.25 35.63
C ILE A 281 -5.75 -17.43 35.83
N CYS A 282 -5.29 -18.44 36.57
CA CYS A 282 -6.10 -19.60 36.91
C CYS A 282 -7.33 -19.25 37.82
N GLN A 283 -7.19 -18.28 38.69
CA GLN A 283 -8.32 -17.80 39.51
C GLN A 283 -9.36 -17.07 38.63
N VAL A 284 -8.92 -16.20 37.73
CA VAL A 284 -9.82 -15.50 36.81
C VAL A 284 -10.58 -16.51 35.93
N ALA A 285 -9.90 -17.48 35.35
CA ALA A 285 -10.56 -18.52 34.55
C ALA A 285 -11.58 -19.34 35.34
N LYS A 286 -11.24 -19.73 36.60
CA LYS A 286 -12.14 -20.45 37.49
C LYS A 286 -13.37 -19.61 37.88
N GLU A 287 -13.19 -18.30 38.09
CA GLU A 287 -14.28 -17.40 38.44
C GLU A 287 -15.27 -17.22 37.29
N TYR A 288 -14.81 -17.09 36.06
CA TYR A 288 -15.68 -17.11 34.87
C TYR A 288 -16.51 -18.40 34.82
N ARG A 289 -15.86 -19.57 35.03
CA ARG A 289 -16.56 -20.88 35.04
C ARG A 289 -17.55 -20.97 36.19
N ARG A 290 -17.18 -20.51 37.41
CA ARG A 290 -18.06 -20.52 38.57
C ARG A 290 -19.33 -19.69 38.33
N ARG A 291 -19.20 -18.56 37.63
CA ARG A 291 -20.35 -17.67 37.32
C ARG A 291 -21.14 -18.12 36.09
N GLY A 292 -20.75 -19.19 35.40
CA GLY A 292 -21.39 -19.66 34.17
C GLY A 292 -21.19 -18.72 32.98
N ILE A 293 -20.16 -17.85 33.02
CA ILE A 293 -19.84 -16.94 31.93
C ILE A 293 -18.88 -17.65 30.97
N GLY A 294 -19.19 -17.60 29.68
CA GLY A 294 -18.31 -18.17 28.63
C GLY A 294 -16.94 -17.49 28.62
N LEU A 295 -15.89 -18.28 28.48
CA LEU A 295 -14.53 -17.81 28.34
C LEU A 295 -13.79 -18.74 27.38
N ASP A 296 -13.30 -18.23 26.27
CA ASP A 296 -12.63 -19.01 25.24
C ASP A 296 -11.10 -18.82 25.26
N GLY A 297 -10.61 -17.70 25.80
CA GLY A 297 -9.19 -17.48 25.97
C GLY A 297 -8.88 -16.37 26.97
N ILE A 298 -7.60 -16.30 27.39
CA ILE A 298 -7.05 -15.22 28.19
C ILE A 298 -5.82 -14.67 27.48
N VAL A 299 -5.75 -13.35 27.34
CA VAL A 299 -4.61 -12.64 26.74
C VAL A 299 -3.64 -12.23 27.86
N LEU A 300 -2.38 -12.61 27.72
CA LEU A 300 -1.29 -12.21 28.60
C LEU A 300 -0.66 -10.91 28.10
N ASP A 301 -1.36 -9.80 28.27
CA ASP A 301 -0.86 -8.49 27.85
C ASP A 301 0.14 -7.95 28.88
N LEU A 302 1.32 -7.56 28.41
CA LEU A 302 2.47 -7.09 29.19
C LEU A 302 2.93 -8.01 30.35
N SER A 303 2.33 -9.19 30.50
CA SER A 303 2.62 -10.13 31.59
C SER A 303 3.99 -10.82 31.46
N LEU A 304 4.58 -10.84 30.26
CA LEU A 304 5.80 -11.58 29.94
C LEU A 304 7.05 -10.71 29.79
N ILE A 305 6.99 -9.41 30.11
CA ILE A 305 8.13 -8.48 29.94
C ILE A 305 9.29 -8.79 30.89
N HIS A 306 9.06 -9.59 31.92
CA HIS A 306 10.05 -9.90 32.96
C HIS A 306 10.33 -11.40 33.15
N ILE A 307 10.07 -12.23 32.13
CA ILE A 307 10.47 -13.65 32.14
C ILE A 307 11.78 -13.82 31.41
#